data_390bc05f62e407cfd82d63da9c2a3cfe
#
_entry.id   390bc05f62e407cfd82d63da9c2a3cfe
#
_cell.length_a   1.000
_cell.length_b   1.000
_cell.length_c   1.000
_cell.angle_alpha   90.00
_cell.angle_beta   90.00
_cell.angle_gamma   90.00
#
_symmetry.space_group_name_H-M   'P 1'
#
loop_
_entity.id
_entity.type
_entity.pdbx_description
1 polymer ?
#
loop_
_entity_poly.entity_id
_entity_poly.type
_entity_poly.pdbx_seq_one_letter_code
_entity_poly.pdbx_strand_id
1 'polypeptide(L)'
;MKKILIFVIIAIAIIVITILGVNLYVKISTNKQIITEDEYTRLKDVDCIVILGAGIWGNQPSPMLEDRLLEGINLYQKNVSNKIIMSGDHGKEEYDEVNVMKNYVIENGNI
;
A
#
# COMPACT_ATOMS: atom_id res chain seq x y z
N MET A 1 -40.43 -16.19 19.93
CA MET A 1 -39.97 -15.53 18.71
C MET A 1 -39.45 -14.10 18.91
N LYS A 2 -40.20 -13.26 19.60
CA LYS A 2 -39.74 -11.86 19.86
C LYS A 2 -38.42 -11.77 20.63
N LYS A 3 -38.19 -12.65 21.62
CA LYS A 3 -36.95 -12.68 22.40
C LYS A 3 -35.75 -13.10 21.56
N ILE A 4 -35.91 -14.06 20.63
CA ILE A 4 -34.88 -14.51 19.73
C ILE A 4 -34.50 -13.40 18.74
N LEU A 5 -35.52 -12.70 18.21
CA LEU A 5 -35.29 -11.58 17.30
C LEU A 5 -34.50 -10.45 17.98
N ILE A 6 -34.85 -10.11 19.21
CA ILE A 6 -34.13 -9.11 20.01
C ILE A 6 -32.69 -9.53 20.22
N PHE A 7 -32.46 -10.81 20.57
CA PHE A 7 -31.10 -11.34 20.77
C PHE A 7 -30.25 -11.25 19.47
N VAL A 8 -30.84 -11.60 18.34
CA VAL A 8 -30.18 -11.48 17.01
C VAL A 8 -29.83 -10.03 16.71
N ILE A 9 -30.74 -9.10 16.95
CA ILE A 9 -30.49 -7.65 16.71
C ILE A 9 -29.33 -7.16 17.60
N ILE A 10 -29.31 -7.54 18.87
CA ILE A 10 -28.22 -7.17 19.78
C ILE A 10 -26.89 -7.76 19.31
N ALA A 11 -26.87 -9.01 18.88
CA ALA A 11 -25.66 -9.65 18.37
C ALA A 11 -25.12 -8.92 17.13
N ILE A 12 -25.99 -8.58 16.19
CA ILE A 12 -25.61 -7.81 15.00
C ILE A 12 -25.09 -6.42 15.39
N ALA A 13 -25.75 -5.73 16.31
CA ALA A 13 -25.29 -4.43 16.80
C ALA A 13 -23.90 -4.49 17.41
N ILE A 14 -23.61 -5.51 18.22
CA ILE A 14 -22.27 -5.72 18.81
C ILE A 14 -21.22 -5.93 17.72
N ILE A 15 -21.51 -6.74 16.69
CA ILE A 15 -20.59 -6.99 15.57
C ILE A 15 -20.30 -5.68 14.83
N VAL A 16 -21.32 -4.91 14.50
CA VAL A 16 -21.17 -3.62 13.79
C VAL A 16 -20.35 -2.62 14.60
N ILE A 17 -20.64 -2.50 15.91
CA ILE A 17 -19.89 -1.60 16.81
C ILE A 17 -18.44 -2.03 16.91
N THR A 18 -18.15 -3.33 16.98
CA THR A 18 -16.79 -3.86 17.02
C THR A 18 -16.02 -3.53 15.74
N ILE A 19 -16.62 -3.75 14.58
CA ILE A 19 -15.99 -3.43 13.28
C ILE A 19 -15.69 -1.94 13.16
N LEU A 20 -16.64 -1.08 13.49
CA LEU A 20 -16.46 0.37 13.45
C LEU A 20 -15.41 0.84 14.48
N GLY A 21 -15.39 0.26 15.67
CA GLY A 21 -14.42 0.58 16.72
C GLY A 21 -12.99 0.22 16.32
N VAL A 22 -12.78 -0.98 15.78
CA VAL A 22 -11.47 -1.43 15.31
C VAL A 22 -10.99 -0.56 14.14
N ASN A 23 -11.87 -0.28 13.19
CA ASN A 23 -11.54 0.58 12.04
C ASN A 23 -11.12 1.99 12.49
N LEU A 24 -11.88 2.59 13.39
CA LEU A 24 -11.56 3.90 13.96
C LEU A 24 -10.24 3.89 14.73
N TYR A 25 -10.00 2.86 15.54
CA TYR A 25 -8.75 2.68 16.27
C TYR A 25 -7.54 2.62 15.35
N VAL A 26 -7.59 1.79 14.31
CA VAL A 26 -6.52 1.67 13.31
C VAL A 26 -6.29 3.00 12.63
N LYS A 27 -7.35 3.66 12.16
CA LYS A 27 -7.25 4.95 11.48
C LYS A 27 -6.58 6.03 12.34
N ILE A 28 -6.97 6.15 13.60
CA ILE A 28 -6.39 7.13 14.53
C ILE A 28 -4.94 6.78 14.86
N SER A 29 -4.65 5.51 15.10
CA SER A 29 -3.31 5.05 15.49
C SER A 29 -2.27 5.21 14.38
N THR A 30 -2.69 5.08 13.11
CA THR A 30 -1.80 5.10 11.96
C THR A 30 -1.79 6.45 11.21
N ASN A 31 -2.66 7.37 11.58
CA ASN A 31 -2.81 8.65 10.86
C ASN A 31 -1.51 9.44 10.74
N LYS A 32 -0.65 9.39 11.77
CA LYS A 32 0.66 10.06 11.76
C LYS A 32 1.71 9.35 10.88
N GLN A 33 1.45 8.11 10.51
CA GLN A 33 2.33 7.30 9.65
C GLN A 33 1.99 7.47 8.16
N ILE A 34 0.82 8.01 7.86
CA ILE A 34 0.42 8.35 6.49
C ILE A 34 0.85 9.78 6.25
N ILE A 35 1.81 9.95 5.35
CA ILE A 35 2.41 11.24 5.03
C ILE A 35 2.02 11.68 3.62
N THR A 36 1.98 12.98 3.42
CA THR A 36 1.75 13.61 2.13
C THR A 36 3.07 14.05 1.48
N GLU A 37 3.04 14.38 0.21
CA GLU A 37 4.22 14.80 -0.55
C GLU A 37 4.97 15.98 0.10
N ASP A 38 4.25 16.93 0.70
CA ASP A 38 4.82 18.08 1.39
C ASP A 38 5.63 17.69 2.65
N GLU A 39 5.38 16.49 3.18
CA GLU A 39 6.02 16.00 4.40
C GLU A 39 7.26 15.13 4.12
N TYR A 40 7.58 14.81 2.87
CA TYR A 40 8.71 13.95 2.52
C TYR A 40 10.06 14.51 3.01
N THR A 41 10.20 15.82 3.04
CA THR A 41 11.41 16.49 3.55
C THR A 41 11.64 16.29 5.04
N ARG A 42 10.60 15.89 5.78
CA ARG A 42 10.70 15.57 7.22
C ARG A 42 11.17 14.17 7.51
N LEU A 43 11.16 13.30 6.48
CA LEU A 43 11.62 11.93 6.62
C LEU A 43 13.14 11.91 6.75
N LYS A 44 13.61 11.29 7.84
CA LYS A 44 15.03 11.10 8.12
C LYS A 44 15.26 9.64 8.50
N ASP A 45 16.46 9.15 8.20
CA ASP A 45 16.91 7.81 8.58
C ASP A 45 15.98 6.71 8.05
N VAL A 46 15.48 6.87 6.80
CA VAL A 46 14.68 5.87 6.12
C VAL A 46 15.60 4.84 5.47
N ASP A 47 15.48 3.59 5.89
CA ASP A 47 16.33 2.50 5.42
C ASP A 47 16.06 2.12 3.96
N CYS A 48 14.78 2.11 3.56
CA CYS A 48 14.39 1.77 2.19
C CYS A 48 12.98 2.29 1.86
N ILE A 49 12.71 2.37 0.57
CA ILE A 49 11.39 2.60 0.00
C ILE A 49 10.84 1.25 -0.45
N VAL A 50 9.71 0.83 0.09
CA VAL A 50 9.03 -0.41 -0.33
C VAL A 50 7.86 -0.07 -1.22
N ILE A 51 7.88 -0.58 -2.45
CA ILE A 51 6.78 -0.43 -3.41
C ILE A 51 5.99 -1.73 -3.43
N LEU A 52 4.71 -1.65 -3.07
CA LEU A 52 3.81 -2.80 -3.07
C LEU A 52 3.20 -3.02 -4.45
N GLY A 53 3.19 -4.27 -4.91
CA GLY A 53 2.57 -4.66 -6.15
C GLY A 53 1.06 -4.39 -6.18
N ALA A 54 0.54 -4.21 -7.39
CA ALA A 54 -0.90 -3.99 -7.64
C ALA A 54 -1.35 -4.60 -8.97
N GLY A 55 -0.56 -5.51 -9.52
CA GLY A 55 -0.85 -6.23 -10.75
C GLY A 55 -0.19 -5.67 -12.00
N ILE A 56 -0.01 -6.57 -12.96
CA ILE A 56 0.55 -6.26 -14.28
C ILE A 56 -0.40 -6.70 -15.38
N TRP A 57 -0.31 -6.03 -16.52
CA TRP A 57 -1.00 -6.39 -17.77
C TRP A 57 0.05 -6.78 -18.80
N GLY A 58 0.28 -8.08 -18.95
CA GLY A 58 1.42 -8.58 -19.76
C GLY A 58 2.76 -8.17 -19.15
N ASN A 59 3.53 -7.37 -19.87
CA ASN A 59 4.84 -6.86 -19.44
C ASN A 59 4.79 -5.39 -18.99
N GLN A 60 3.61 -4.86 -18.75
CA GLN A 60 3.42 -3.48 -18.32
C GLN A 60 2.73 -3.43 -16.95
N PRO A 61 3.02 -2.44 -16.12
CA PRO A 61 2.30 -2.28 -14.87
C PRO A 61 0.83 -1.91 -15.14
N SER A 62 -0.07 -2.39 -14.26
CA SER A 62 -1.44 -1.87 -14.22
C SER A 62 -1.42 -0.37 -13.87
N PRO A 63 -2.48 0.41 -14.17
CA PRO A 63 -2.52 1.83 -13.82
C PRO A 63 -2.28 2.10 -12.32
N MET A 64 -2.84 1.26 -11.46
CA MET A 64 -2.63 1.38 -10.02
C MET A 64 -1.17 1.09 -9.62
N LEU A 65 -0.54 0.11 -10.24
CA LEU A 65 0.87 -0.19 -10.01
C LEU A 65 1.76 0.94 -10.53
N GLU A 66 1.45 1.48 -11.70
CA GLU A 66 2.20 2.59 -12.29
C GLU A 66 2.21 3.81 -11.36
N ASP A 67 1.08 4.19 -10.78
CA ASP A 67 0.99 5.28 -9.82
C ASP A 67 1.92 5.04 -8.61
N ARG A 68 1.95 3.81 -8.10
CA ARG A 68 2.86 3.45 -6.99
C ARG A 68 4.34 3.51 -7.38
N LEU A 69 4.66 3.07 -8.58
CA LEU A 69 6.04 3.10 -9.10
C LEU A 69 6.53 4.53 -9.30
N LEU A 70 5.69 5.39 -9.87
CA LEU A 70 6.00 6.82 -10.04
C LEU A 70 6.22 7.51 -8.69
N GLU A 71 5.40 7.19 -7.70
CA GLU A 71 5.58 7.72 -6.35
C GLU A 71 6.88 7.22 -5.70
N GLY A 72 7.22 5.95 -5.88
CA GLY A 72 8.51 5.39 -5.42
C GLY A 72 9.71 6.08 -6.07
N ILE A 73 9.64 6.37 -7.36
CA ILE A 73 10.66 7.14 -8.09
C ILE A 73 10.78 8.56 -7.52
N ASN A 74 9.65 9.22 -7.27
CA ASN A 74 9.61 10.56 -6.68
C ASN A 74 10.29 10.59 -5.30
N LEU A 75 9.99 9.64 -4.43
CA LEU A 75 10.64 9.50 -3.13
C LEU A 75 12.15 9.29 -3.26
N TYR A 76 12.57 8.45 -4.18
CA TYR A 76 14.00 8.21 -4.44
C TYR A 76 14.70 9.48 -4.92
N GLN A 77 14.12 10.19 -5.88
CA GLN A 77 14.68 11.44 -6.43
C GLN A 77 14.73 12.56 -5.38
N LYS A 78 13.84 12.55 -4.39
CA LYS A 78 13.86 13.46 -3.24
C LYS A 78 14.83 13.02 -2.13
N ASN A 79 15.62 11.97 -2.37
CA ASN A 79 16.60 11.45 -1.43
C ASN A 79 16.02 10.97 -0.09
N VAL A 80 14.78 10.47 -0.10
CA VAL A 80 14.17 9.86 1.09
C VAL A 80 14.92 8.61 1.50
N SER A 81 15.31 7.78 0.54
CA SER A 81 16.23 6.65 0.71
C SER A 81 16.93 6.35 -0.61
N ASN A 82 18.09 5.73 -0.54
CA ASN A 82 18.86 5.27 -1.71
C ASN A 82 18.57 3.81 -2.09
N LYS A 83 17.59 3.20 -1.44
CA LYS A 83 17.21 1.80 -1.66
C LYS A 83 15.72 1.69 -1.94
N ILE A 84 15.39 0.97 -3.01
CA ILE A 84 14.01 0.64 -3.36
C ILE A 84 13.86 -0.88 -3.35
N ILE A 85 12.84 -1.37 -2.66
CA ILE A 85 12.48 -2.78 -2.60
C ILE A 85 11.13 -2.95 -3.31
N MET A 86 11.09 -3.85 -4.29
CA MET A 86 9.88 -4.24 -4.98
C MET A 86 9.24 -5.42 -4.26
N SER A 87 7.98 -5.30 -3.88
CA SER A 87 7.22 -6.38 -3.26
C SER A 87 6.02 -6.71 -4.14
N GLY A 88 6.08 -7.84 -4.82
CA GLY A 88 5.04 -8.27 -5.77
C GLY A 88 5.05 -9.76 -5.98
N ASP A 89 4.11 -10.25 -6.80
CA ASP A 89 3.97 -11.66 -7.12
C ASP A 89 5.02 -12.11 -8.16
N HIS A 90 5.73 -13.19 -7.84
CA HIS A 90 6.73 -13.83 -8.69
C HIS A 90 6.52 -15.36 -8.75
N GLY A 91 5.31 -15.82 -8.51
CA GLY A 91 4.98 -17.24 -8.42
C GLY A 91 4.96 -17.99 -9.74
N LYS A 92 4.98 -17.31 -10.89
CA LYS A 92 4.92 -17.90 -12.25
C LYS A 92 5.86 -17.15 -13.19
N GLU A 93 6.50 -17.89 -14.13
CA GLU A 93 7.35 -17.28 -15.16
C GLU A 93 6.57 -16.31 -16.06
N GLU A 94 5.30 -16.61 -16.34
CA GLU A 94 4.41 -15.78 -17.16
C GLU A 94 3.87 -14.54 -16.43
N TYR A 95 3.95 -14.53 -15.11
CA TYR A 95 3.51 -13.42 -14.26
C TYR A 95 4.60 -13.03 -13.27
N ASP A 96 5.48 -12.16 -13.71
CA ASP A 96 6.62 -11.66 -12.96
C ASP A 96 6.49 -10.16 -12.67
N GLU A 97 5.64 -9.84 -11.70
CA GLU A 97 5.36 -8.48 -11.31
C GLU A 97 6.60 -7.75 -10.81
N VAL A 98 7.45 -8.42 -10.03
CA VAL A 98 8.66 -7.83 -9.44
C VAL A 98 9.64 -7.34 -10.51
N ASN A 99 9.90 -8.14 -11.54
CA ASN A 99 10.79 -7.73 -12.63
C ASN A 99 10.19 -6.61 -13.50
N VAL A 100 8.87 -6.64 -13.74
CA VAL A 100 8.17 -5.54 -14.42
C VAL A 100 8.32 -4.24 -13.63
N MET A 101 8.11 -4.28 -12.31
CA MET A 101 8.29 -3.12 -11.43
C MET A 101 9.72 -2.59 -11.47
N LYS A 102 10.71 -3.48 -11.35
CA LYS A 102 12.13 -3.12 -11.41
C LYS A 102 12.50 -2.45 -12.73
N ASN A 103 12.13 -3.05 -13.84
CA ASN A 103 12.43 -2.51 -15.17
C ASN A 103 11.80 -1.15 -15.38
N TYR A 104 10.55 -0.97 -14.97
CA TYR A 104 9.85 0.30 -15.04
C TYR A 104 10.58 1.41 -14.28
N VAL A 105 11.02 1.13 -13.06
CA VAL A 105 11.75 2.10 -12.22
C VAL A 105 13.11 2.46 -12.82
N ILE A 106 13.84 1.48 -13.37
CA ILE A 106 15.11 1.73 -14.05
C ILE A 106 14.92 2.61 -15.28
N GLU A 107 13.95 2.30 -16.12
CA GLU A 107 13.69 3.01 -17.38
C GLU A 107 13.16 4.44 -17.17
N ASN A 108 12.28 4.62 -16.20
CA ASN A 108 11.60 5.90 -15.97
C ASN A 108 12.24 6.76 -14.88
N GLY A 109 12.97 6.16 -13.97
CA GLY A 109 13.60 6.85 -12.84
C GLY A 109 15.07 7.22 -13.04
N ASN A 110 15.72 6.74 -14.10
CA ASN A 110 17.18 6.83 -14.29
C ASN A 110 17.97 6.33 -13.06
N ILE A 111 17.50 5.23 -12.53
CA ILE A 111 18.04 4.64 -11.29
C ILE A 111 18.94 3.45 -11.62
#